data_29a664fea95e15a3dda0b96be34412b8
#
_entry.id   29a664fea95e15a3dda0b96be34412b8
#
_cell.length_a   1.000
_cell.length_b   1.000
_cell.length_c   1.000
_cell.angle_alpha   90.00
_cell.angle_beta   90.00
_cell.angle_gamma   90.00
#
_symmetry.space_group_name_H-M   'P 1'
#
loop_
_entity.id
_entity.type
_entity.pdbx_description
1 polymer ?
#
loop_
_entity_poly.entity_id
_entity_poly.type
_entity_poly.pdbx_seq_one_letter_code
_entity_poly.pdbx_strand_id
1 'polypeptide(L)'
;MTTTGNSLDRRSRGKLLSGIPARYAHFGSLMLLGTTAGTLALMSPQRANAFNLYSGTVNNQNVEINLETTVEYSTFYRVNDPSDVLLNNVNGDEGDRNFRHGFVDNTFDALPVLDMKYGNFGAHFSGELYLDTPYLGTNKNNSPSTYNPYTTGKNTDFTSATRNINGENAVLLDAFVYGGANFGADDQQTATLKVGRQTLLWGQSLFFASNGISAGQAPLDIIKAQSLPNAQAQQIFLPVGQVVATYQPNQILTFQAYYQFEWAHDTFQGVGAYFSSADILDKGGERILVGPASDPQVAALYRIKDVSPPIDNGQFGASVQATVGLYDLGLYALRYDSKAPSLYDGAPMPNGQANNVGSYWLVYPRDIQIYGASVSTDVGPANVAGEISGRRNMNLVGDAPFASATYPGSANAGALYPVGDTLAAQASAIYASAGLPLIPGGVSYAAEIAMNHLITVTANREMLAPGRQGTAAATEFTITPNYFSVLPKLDISFPIGITYDFLGRSEIDQTMNHGTGNFSFGVSATYRTTWIAAITYKDYFGKADVSLNPIADRGYLSLNLQHTF
;
A
#
# COMPACT_ATOMS: atom_id res chain seq x y z
N MET A 1 -44.60 45.65 30.70
CA MET A 1 -44.56 45.19 29.29
C MET A 1 -43.36 44.25 29.17
N THR A 2 -43.66 42.98 29.29
CA THR A 2 -42.69 41.88 29.36
C THR A 2 -42.55 41.27 27.96
N THR A 3 -41.36 41.36 27.42
CA THR A 3 -41.00 40.65 26.18
C THR A 3 -40.41 39.28 26.53
N THR A 4 -41.19 38.26 26.26
CA THR A 4 -40.77 36.85 26.33
C THR A 4 -39.94 36.49 25.09
N GLY A 5 -38.64 36.27 25.28
CA GLY A 5 -37.76 35.70 24.27
C GLY A 5 -37.88 34.20 24.22
N ASN A 6 -38.21 33.66 23.06
CA ASN A 6 -38.20 32.24 22.75
C ASN A 6 -36.77 31.73 22.65
N SER A 7 -36.32 31.01 23.65
CA SER A 7 -35.11 30.16 23.57
C SER A 7 -35.47 28.86 22.82
N LEU A 8 -35.21 28.81 21.52
CA LEU A 8 -35.28 27.59 20.75
C LEU A 8 -34.19 26.63 21.26
N ASP A 9 -34.67 25.51 21.74
CA ASP A 9 -33.95 24.42 22.37
C ASP A 9 -32.81 23.86 21.46
N ARG A 10 -31.60 24.17 21.82
CA ARG A 10 -30.37 23.59 21.21
C ARG A 10 -30.19 22.09 21.49
N ARG A 11 -31.08 21.50 22.33
CA ARG A 11 -30.98 20.08 22.71
C ARG A 11 -31.58 19.11 21.70
N SER A 12 -32.45 19.57 20.80
CA SER A 12 -33.10 18.68 19.83
C SER A 12 -32.28 18.41 18.58
N ARG A 13 -31.33 19.28 18.21
CA ARG A 13 -30.44 19.06 17.05
C ARG A 13 -29.24 18.14 17.34
N GLY A 14 -28.79 18.08 18.58
CA GLY A 14 -27.74 17.16 18.99
C GLY A 14 -28.17 15.69 19.07
N LYS A 15 -29.48 15.43 19.21
CA LYS A 15 -30.00 14.04 19.30
C LYS A 15 -30.24 13.37 17.95
N LEU A 16 -30.34 14.11 16.85
CA LEU A 16 -30.48 13.53 15.51
C LEU A 16 -29.15 13.00 14.94
N LEU A 17 -28.03 13.56 15.38
CA LEU A 17 -26.69 13.10 14.96
C LEU A 17 -26.07 12.11 15.95
N SER A 18 -26.52 12.05 17.21
CA SER A 18 -26.08 11.06 18.20
C SER A 18 -26.62 9.65 17.99
N GLY A 19 -27.44 9.44 16.97
CA GLY A 19 -27.99 8.14 16.58
C GLY A 19 -27.37 7.51 15.36
N ILE A 20 -26.30 8.10 14.79
CA ILE A 20 -25.47 7.43 13.78
C ILE A 20 -24.76 6.30 14.53
N PRO A 21 -25.06 5.02 14.25
CA PRO A 21 -24.36 3.94 14.91
C PRO A 21 -22.87 4.06 14.60
N ALA A 22 -22.03 3.99 15.62
CA ALA A 22 -20.56 4.02 15.56
C ALA A 22 -19.92 2.98 14.60
N ARG A 23 -20.72 2.30 13.80
CA ARG A 23 -20.33 1.28 12.83
C ARG A 23 -19.68 1.83 11.54
N TYR A 24 -19.73 3.13 11.31
CA TYR A 24 -19.24 3.74 10.05
C TYR A 24 -17.89 4.42 10.17
N ALA A 25 -17.28 4.42 11.33
CA ALA A 25 -16.14 5.24 11.66
C ALA A 25 -14.77 4.55 11.65
N HIS A 26 -14.69 3.28 11.28
CA HIS A 26 -13.44 2.52 11.31
C HIS A 26 -12.67 2.58 9.97
N PHE A 27 -12.31 3.78 9.52
CA PHE A 27 -11.53 3.97 8.30
C PHE A 27 -10.21 4.71 8.57
N GLY A 28 -9.38 4.12 9.41
CA GLY A 28 -7.98 4.51 9.51
C GLY A 28 -7.12 3.46 8.81
N SER A 29 -6.32 3.88 7.87
CA SER A 29 -5.21 3.11 7.24
C SER A 29 -5.55 1.68 6.79
N LEU A 30 -6.25 1.53 5.68
CA LEU A 30 -6.38 0.25 4.98
C LEU A 30 -5.06 -0.03 4.25
N MET A 31 -4.09 -0.60 4.92
CA MET A 31 -2.92 -1.19 4.27
C MET A 31 -3.06 -2.70 4.27
N LEU A 32 -3.58 -3.25 3.20
CA LEU A 32 -3.55 -4.68 2.90
C LEU A 32 -2.32 -4.98 2.04
N LEU A 33 -1.15 -4.97 2.63
CA LEU A 33 0.05 -5.57 2.05
C LEU A 33 0.15 -7.02 2.54
N GLY A 34 -0.75 -7.84 2.08
CA GLY A 34 -0.63 -9.28 2.27
C GLY A 34 -0.32 -9.96 0.95
N THR A 35 0.89 -10.42 0.76
CA THR A 35 1.21 -11.66 0.02
C THR A 35 1.41 -11.69 -1.48
N THR A 36 1.49 -10.60 -2.21
CA THR A 36 2.06 -10.67 -3.57
C THR A 36 3.54 -10.29 -3.61
N ALA A 37 4.03 -9.57 -2.60
CA ALA A 37 5.44 -9.20 -2.50
C ALA A 37 6.39 -10.36 -2.16
N GLY A 38 5.88 -11.47 -1.62
CA GLY A 38 6.70 -12.61 -1.18
C GLY A 38 7.43 -13.36 -2.29
N THR A 39 6.98 -13.28 -3.53
CA THR A 39 7.70 -13.83 -4.67
C THR A 39 8.75 -12.88 -5.25
N LEU A 40 8.63 -11.60 -4.95
CA LEU A 40 9.52 -10.55 -5.46
C LEU A 40 10.94 -10.58 -4.86
N ALA A 41 11.09 -10.99 -3.61
CA ALA A 41 12.38 -10.88 -2.91
C ALA A 41 13.39 -12.00 -3.23
N LEU A 42 12.95 -13.12 -3.79
CA LEU A 42 13.82 -14.29 -4.01
C LEU A 42 14.27 -14.47 -5.46
N MET A 43 13.67 -13.77 -6.41
CA MET A 43 14.19 -13.66 -7.75
C MET A 43 14.98 -12.37 -7.86
N SER A 44 16.31 -12.43 -7.65
CA SER A 44 17.19 -11.42 -8.24
C SER A 44 16.79 -11.36 -9.71
N PRO A 45 16.40 -10.18 -10.26
CA PRO A 45 16.16 -10.08 -11.68
C PRO A 45 17.49 -10.45 -12.34
N GLN A 46 17.59 -11.68 -12.84
CA GLN A 46 18.58 -11.97 -13.85
C GLN A 46 18.18 -11.03 -14.97
N ARG A 47 19.00 -10.00 -15.19
CA ARG A 47 18.75 -8.97 -16.20
C ARG A 47 18.32 -9.68 -17.47
N ALA A 48 17.04 -9.60 -17.80
CA ALA A 48 16.60 -9.83 -19.16
C ALA A 48 17.52 -8.96 -20.02
N ASN A 49 17.91 -9.40 -21.18
CA ASN A 49 18.76 -8.60 -22.06
C ASN A 49 17.98 -7.34 -22.43
N ALA A 50 18.13 -6.28 -21.65
CA ALA A 50 17.61 -4.97 -21.97
C ALA A 50 18.04 -4.65 -23.41
N PHE A 51 17.12 -4.17 -24.22
CA PHE A 51 17.42 -3.80 -25.59
C PHE A 51 18.39 -2.62 -25.57
N ASN A 52 19.67 -2.87 -25.91
CA ASN A 52 20.68 -1.83 -25.98
C ASN A 52 20.39 -0.96 -27.21
N LEU A 53 19.87 0.24 -26.97
CA LEU A 53 19.57 1.23 -28.01
C LEU A 53 20.84 1.88 -28.55
N TYR A 54 21.82 2.10 -27.66
CA TYR A 54 23.10 2.69 -28.02
C TYR A 54 24.17 2.29 -27.00
N SER A 55 25.37 1.92 -27.50
CA SER A 55 26.57 1.73 -26.70
C SER A 55 27.75 2.26 -27.49
N GLY A 56 28.45 3.25 -26.94
CA GLY A 56 29.60 3.88 -27.63
C GLY A 56 30.32 4.88 -26.73
N THR A 57 31.25 5.60 -27.32
CA THR A 57 32.04 6.63 -26.63
C THR A 57 31.77 7.99 -27.27
N VAL A 58 31.41 8.97 -26.48
CA VAL A 58 31.25 10.37 -26.90
C VAL A 58 32.11 11.24 -26.00
N ASN A 59 32.98 12.06 -26.57
CA ASN A 59 33.91 12.92 -25.83
C ASN A 59 34.73 12.16 -24.76
N ASN A 60 35.22 10.98 -25.08
CA ASN A 60 35.96 10.07 -24.18
C ASN A 60 35.16 9.58 -22.97
N GLN A 61 33.85 9.69 -22.98
CA GLN A 61 32.95 9.15 -21.97
C GLN A 61 32.13 8.00 -22.56
N ASN A 62 31.97 6.93 -21.80
CA ASN A 62 31.08 5.84 -22.18
C ASN A 62 29.61 6.32 -22.14
N VAL A 63 28.90 6.04 -23.22
CA VAL A 63 27.45 6.28 -23.35
C VAL A 63 26.76 4.96 -23.52
N GLU A 64 25.76 4.69 -22.68
CA GLU A 64 24.90 3.51 -22.77
C GLU A 64 23.45 3.96 -22.66
N ILE A 65 22.59 3.46 -23.56
CA ILE A 65 21.15 3.70 -23.53
C ILE A 65 20.48 2.34 -23.65
N ASN A 66 19.79 1.93 -22.60
CA ASN A 66 19.12 0.65 -22.51
C ASN A 66 17.62 0.85 -22.31
N LEU A 67 16.82 0.09 -23.04
CA LEU A 67 15.36 0.01 -22.85
C LEU A 67 15.02 -1.42 -22.45
N GLU A 68 14.39 -1.57 -21.31
CA GLU A 68 13.77 -2.82 -20.87
C GLU A 68 12.27 -2.62 -20.83
N THR A 69 11.49 -3.60 -21.26
CA THR A 69 10.04 -3.54 -21.18
C THR A 69 9.51 -4.86 -20.69
N THR A 70 8.80 -4.83 -19.57
CA THR A 70 8.07 -5.99 -19.07
C THR A 70 6.61 -5.83 -19.47
N VAL A 71 6.03 -6.86 -20.07
CA VAL A 71 4.58 -6.95 -20.34
C VAL A 71 4.00 -8.10 -19.54
N GLU A 72 2.84 -7.88 -18.96
CA GLU A 72 2.14 -8.87 -18.14
C GLU A 72 0.67 -8.93 -18.55
N TYR A 73 0.16 -10.15 -18.62
CA TYR A 73 -1.27 -10.43 -18.68
C TYR A 73 -1.66 -11.23 -17.45
N SER A 74 -2.67 -10.78 -16.72
CA SER A 74 -3.23 -11.53 -15.59
C SER A 74 -4.75 -11.60 -15.67
N THR A 75 -5.32 -12.65 -15.09
CA THR A 75 -6.77 -12.76 -14.93
C THR A 75 -7.09 -13.50 -13.64
N PHE A 76 -8.10 -12.99 -12.92
CA PHE A 76 -8.56 -13.59 -11.66
C PHE A 76 -9.99 -14.07 -11.81
N TYR A 77 -10.23 -15.25 -11.27
CA TYR A 77 -11.55 -15.85 -11.19
C TYR A 77 -11.96 -16.00 -9.72
N ARG A 78 -13.02 -15.28 -9.30
CA ARG A 78 -13.55 -15.39 -7.93
C ARG A 78 -14.08 -16.80 -7.67
N VAL A 79 -13.65 -17.41 -6.56
CA VAL A 79 -14.04 -18.78 -6.18
C VAL A 79 -15.03 -18.81 -5.02
N ASN A 80 -15.07 -17.79 -4.17
CA ASN A 80 -15.93 -17.72 -3.00
C ASN A 80 -17.21 -16.93 -3.29
N ASP A 81 -18.34 -17.39 -2.72
CA ASP A 81 -19.57 -16.62 -2.70
C ASP A 81 -19.42 -15.37 -1.82
N PRO A 82 -20.07 -14.24 -2.18
CA PRO A 82 -20.17 -13.09 -1.32
C PRO A 82 -20.77 -13.42 0.05
N SER A 83 -20.13 -12.92 1.11
CA SER A 83 -20.60 -13.10 2.49
C SER A 83 -21.81 -12.20 2.79
N ASP A 84 -22.88 -12.77 3.37
CA ASP A 84 -24.04 -11.98 3.81
C ASP A 84 -23.65 -10.90 4.83
N VAL A 85 -22.63 -11.13 5.66
CA VAL A 85 -22.14 -10.13 6.63
C VAL A 85 -21.60 -8.90 5.91
N LEU A 86 -20.82 -9.11 4.82
CA LEU A 86 -20.21 -8.03 4.04
C LEU A 86 -21.26 -7.37 3.14
N LEU A 87 -22.15 -8.14 2.51
CA LEU A 87 -23.28 -7.62 1.72
C LEU A 87 -24.26 -6.74 2.51
N ASN A 88 -24.33 -6.91 3.83
CA ASN A 88 -25.16 -6.07 4.70
C ASN A 88 -24.47 -4.76 5.13
N ASN A 89 -23.25 -4.52 4.75
CA ASN A 89 -22.54 -3.25 4.96
C ASN A 89 -22.80 -2.31 3.78
N VAL A 90 -23.82 -1.48 3.86
CA VAL A 90 -24.24 -0.55 2.79
C VAL A 90 -23.17 0.47 2.35
N ASN A 91 -22.05 0.57 3.02
CA ASN A 91 -20.92 1.44 2.69
C ASN A 91 -19.64 0.65 2.38
N GLY A 92 -19.77 -0.62 1.99
CA GLY A 92 -18.66 -1.50 1.65
C GLY A 92 -19.10 -2.74 0.89
N ASP A 93 -20.32 -2.78 0.34
CA ASP A 93 -20.88 -3.96 -0.34
C ASP A 93 -20.69 -3.95 -1.86
N GLU A 94 -20.29 -2.82 -2.45
CA GLU A 94 -20.27 -2.68 -3.91
C GLU A 94 -19.26 -3.59 -4.58
N GLY A 95 -18.08 -3.79 -3.99
CA GLY A 95 -17.10 -4.74 -4.53
C GLY A 95 -17.66 -6.16 -4.65
N ASP A 96 -18.47 -6.61 -3.68
CA ASP A 96 -19.16 -7.90 -3.70
C ASP A 96 -20.30 -7.93 -4.69
N ARG A 97 -21.09 -6.88 -4.76
CA ARG A 97 -22.25 -6.81 -5.65
C ARG A 97 -21.84 -6.70 -7.10
N ASN A 98 -20.77 -5.97 -7.37
CA ASN A 98 -20.23 -5.78 -8.72
C ASN A 98 -19.61 -7.07 -9.28
N PHE A 99 -18.99 -7.89 -8.42
CA PHE A 99 -18.19 -9.07 -8.77
C PHE A 99 -18.67 -10.32 -8.01
N ARG A 100 -19.84 -10.84 -8.33
CA ARG A 100 -20.42 -11.98 -7.59
C ARG A 100 -19.70 -13.29 -7.85
N HIS A 101 -19.50 -13.65 -9.11
CA HIS A 101 -18.80 -14.85 -9.59
C HIS A 101 -18.17 -14.59 -10.95
N GLY A 102 -17.15 -15.35 -11.27
CA GLY A 102 -16.49 -15.35 -12.55
C GLY A 102 -15.23 -14.49 -12.56
N PHE A 103 -14.89 -14.00 -13.74
CA PHE A 103 -13.71 -13.16 -13.91
C PHE A 103 -13.92 -11.80 -13.24
N VAL A 104 -12.98 -11.43 -12.38
CA VAL A 104 -12.99 -10.19 -11.59
C VAL A 104 -11.84 -9.26 -11.94
N ASP A 105 -10.86 -9.78 -12.68
CA ASP A 105 -9.69 -9.10 -13.19
C ASP A 105 -9.34 -9.69 -14.55
N ASN A 106 -8.94 -8.85 -15.49
CA ASN A 106 -8.45 -9.24 -16.82
C ASN A 106 -7.53 -8.14 -17.33
N THR A 107 -6.32 -8.14 -16.81
CA THR A 107 -5.37 -7.04 -16.84
C THR A 107 -4.30 -7.26 -17.89
N PHE A 108 -3.99 -6.19 -18.62
CA PHE A 108 -2.80 -6.03 -19.44
C PHE A 108 -1.97 -4.89 -18.85
N ASP A 109 -0.72 -5.19 -18.52
CA ASP A 109 0.23 -4.24 -17.98
C ASP A 109 1.48 -4.18 -18.84
N ALA A 110 2.06 -3.00 -18.98
CA ALA A 110 3.35 -2.79 -19.64
C ALA A 110 4.17 -1.78 -18.86
N LEU A 111 5.38 -2.16 -18.49
CA LEU A 111 6.34 -1.39 -17.71
C LEU A 111 7.61 -1.15 -18.54
N PRO A 112 7.70 -0.08 -19.36
CA PRO A 112 8.93 0.35 -19.99
C PRO A 112 9.85 1.05 -18.99
N VAL A 113 11.15 0.72 -19.05
CA VAL A 113 12.24 1.29 -18.24
C VAL A 113 13.36 1.72 -19.18
N LEU A 114 13.71 2.99 -19.16
CA LEU A 114 14.77 3.60 -19.96
C LEU A 114 15.90 4.07 -19.05
N ASP A 115 17.06 3.44 -19.19
CA ASP A 115 18.30 3.83 -18.53
C ASP A 115 19.27 4.50 -19.50
N MET A 116 19.75 5.69 -19.15
CA MET A 116 20.75 6.43 -19.91
C MET A 116 21.96 6.73 -19.02
N LYS A 117 23.17 6.44 -19.50
CA LYS A 117 24.42 6.68 -18.78
C LYS A 117 25.40 7.44 -19.67
N TYR A 118 26.05 8.43 -19.08
CA TYR A 118 27.12 9.21 -19.68
C TYR A 118 28.23 9.42 -18.64
N GLY A 119 29.28 8.61 -18.70
CA GLY A 119 30.34 8.60 -17.69
C GLY A 119 29.80 8.36 -16.28
N ASN A 120 29.96 9.33 -15.39
CA ASN A 120 29.48 9.31 -14.01
C ASN A 120 28.07 9.90 -13.82
N PHE A 121 27.42 10.33 -14.90
CA PHE A 121 26.08 10.87 -14.89
C PHE A 121 25.10 9.89 -15.55
N GLY A 122 23.83 10.00 -15.20
CA GLY A 122 22.79 9.24 -15.87
C GLY A 122 21.42 9.80 -15.63
N ALA A 123 20.46 9.20 -16.34
CA ALA A 123 19.04 9.46 -16.18
C ALA A 123 18.28 8.14 -16.24
N HIS A 124 17.25 8.04 -15.45
CA HIS A 124 16.38 6.87 -15.37
C HIS A 124 14.93 7.31 -15.53
N PHE A 125 14.18 6.62 -16.40
CA PHE A 125 12.75 6.84 -16.60
C PHE A 125 12.04 5.50 -16.62
N SER A 126 10.94 5.41 -15.89
CA SER A 126 10.02 4.28 -15.97
C SER A 126 8.58 4.76 -16.02
N GLY A 127 7.72 3.98 -16.64
CA GLY A 127 6.30 4.29 -16.72
C GLY A 127 5.50 3.00 -16.75
N GLU A 128 4.20 3.12 -16.55
CA GLU A 128 3.29 1.99 -16.58
C GLU A 128 2.09 2.32 -17.46
N LEU A 129 1.69 1.34 -18.27
CA LEU A 129 0.45 1.32 -19.04
C LEU A 129 -0.38 0.16 -18.53
N TYR A 130 -1.54 0.45 -17.95
CA TYR A 130 -2.41 -0.51 -17.27
C TYR A 130 -3.80 -0.49 -17.87
N LEU A 131 -4.35 -1.68 -18.16
CA LEU A 131 -5.70 -1.87 -18.68
C LEU A 131 -6.34 -3.08 -18.02
N ASP A 132 -7.42 -2.87 -17.24
CA ASP A 132 -8.24 -3.95 -16.68
C ASP A 132 -9.67 -3.86 -17.20
N THR A 133 -10.02 -4.78 -18.08
CA THR A 133 -11.23 -4.71 -18.89
C THR A 133 -12.56 -4.84 -18.13
N PRO A 134 -12.73 -5.60 -17.04
CA PRO A 134 -13.93 -5.61 -16.20
C PRO A 134 -14.43 -4.24 -15.77
N TYR A 135 -13.52 -3.29 -15.52
CA TYR A 135 -13.89 -1.95 -15.07
C TYR A 135 -14.35 -1.01 -16.18
N LEU A 136 -14.12 -1.36 -17.45
CA LEU A 136 -14.50 -0.53 -18.59
C LEU A 136 -15.95 -0.74 -19.03
N GLY A 137 -16.55 -1.85 -18.59
CA GLY A 137 -17.93 -2.22 -18.89
C GLY A 137 -18.93 -1.86 -17.79
N THR A 138 -20.09 -2.51 -17.85
CA THR A 138 -21.08 -2.51 -16.76
C THR A 138 -20.77 -3.64 -15.77
N ASN A 139 -21.07 -3.40 -14.51
CA ASN A 139 -20.94 -4.40 -13.44
C ASN A 139 -22.25 -5.18 -13.19
N LYS A 140 -22.23 -6.10 -12.22
CA LYS A 140 -23.35 -7.00 -11.89
C LYS A 140 -24.13 -6.54 -10.65
N ASN A 141 -23.96 -5.29 -10.19
CA ASN A 141 -24.61 -4.79 -8.98
C ASN A 141 -26.15 -4.84 -9.13
N ASN A 142 -26.81 -5.52 -8.20
CA ASN A 142 -28.25 -5.73 -8.18
C ASN A 142 -28.97 -4.95 -7.05
N SER A 143 -28.28 -4.01 -6.38
CA SER A 143 -28.81 -3.28 -5.23
C SER A 143 -28.75 -1.76 -5.42
N PRO A 144 -29.68 -1.18 -6.17
CA PRO A 144 -29.72 0.28 -6.31
C PRO A 144 -29.93 1.02 -4.99
N SER A 145 -30.52 0.38 -3.98
CA SER A 145 -30.79 1.00 -2.67
C SER A 145 -29.55 1.15 -1.78
N THR A 146 -28.51 0.34 -1.99
CA THR A 146 -27.25 0.40 -1.21
C THR A 146 -26.13 1.10 -2.00
N TYR A 147 -26.36 1.45 -3.26
CA TYR A 147 -25.36 2.03 -4.13
C TYR A 147 -24.90 3.42 -3.66
N ASN A 148 -23.61 3.56 -3.29
CA ASN A 148 -23.04 4.78 -2.71
C ASN A 148 -22.79 5.89 -3.72
N PRO A 149 -22.21 5.68 -4.91
CA PRO A 149 -22.06 6.72 -5.92
C PRO A 149 -23.43 7.25 -6.37
N TYR A 150 -23.52 8.56 -6.64
CA TYR A 150 -24.75 9.18 -7.12
C TYR A 150 -24.56 9.89 -8.48
N THR A 151 -23.31 10.09 -8.90
CA THR A 151 -23.02 10.79 -10.17
C THR A 151 -23.19 9.92 -11.40
N THR A 152 -23.09 8.59 -11.26
CA THR A 152 -23.28 7.64 -12.38
C THR A 152 -24.74 7.48 -12.80
N GLY A 153 -25.69 7.71 -11.90
CA GLY A 153 -27.12 7.51 -12.11
C GLY A 153 -27.59 6.06 -12.21
N LYS A 154 -26.68 5.07 -12.23
CA LYS A 154 -26.99 3.63 -12.26
C LYS A 154 -26.01 2.86 -11.39
N ASN A 155 -26.55 1.91 -10.61
CA ASN A 155 -25.73 1.00 -9.79
C ASN A 155 -24.90 0.00 -10.59
N THR A 156 -25.19 -0.18 -11.89
CA THR A 156 -24.43 -1.06 -12.78
C THR A 156 -23.25 -0.40 -13.47
N ASP A 157 -23.00 0.88 -13.19
CA ASP A 157 -21.91 1.63 -13.81
C ASP A 157 -20.84 1.95 -12.77
N PHE A 158 -19.57 1.74 -13.12
CA PHE A 158 -18.46 2.24 -12.31
C PHE A 158 -18.35 3.77 -12.44
N THR A 159 -17.91 4.44 -11.38
CA THR A 159 -17.56 5.86 -11.47
C THR A 159 -16.42 6.08 -12.46
N SER A 160 -16.33 7.25 -13.06
CA SER A 160 -15.17 7.60 -13.91
C SER A 160 -13.87 7.53 -13.12
N ALA A 161 -13.91 7.90 -11.84
CA ALA A 161 -12.75 7.81 -10.96
C ALA A 161 -12.27 6.37 -10.76
N THR A 162 -13.19 5.41 -10.51
CA THR A 162 -12.86 3.98 -10.40
C THR A 162 -12.32 3.44 -11.72
N ARG A 163 -12.93 3.80 -12.88
CA ARG A 163 -12.44 3.40 -14.20
C ARG A 163 -11.01 3.87 -14.46
N ASN A 164 -10.69 5.11 -14.07
CA ASN A 164 -9.38 5.70 -14.31
C ASN A 164 -8.26 5.10 -13.45
N ILE A 165 -8.56 4.53 -12.28
CA ILE A 165 -7.51 3.96 -11.41
C ILE A 165 -7.46 2.43 -11.44
N ASN A 166 -8.60 1.75 -11.62
CA ASN A 166 -8.68 0.30 -11.70
C ASN A 166 -8.79 -0.21 -13.14
N GLY A 167 -9.38 0.56 -14.07
CA GLY A 167 -9.67 0.10 -15.43
C GLY A 167 -8.61 0.47 -16.45
N GLU A 168 -8.24 1.73 -16.54
CA GLU A 168 -7.22 2.19 -17.51
C GLU A 168 -6.39 3.32 -16.92
N ASN A 169 -5.08 3.17 -16.99
CA ASN A 169 -4.16 4.17 -16.47
C ASN A 169 -2.84 4.19 -17.25
N ALA A 170 -2.23 5.37 -17.33
CA ALA A 170 -0.88 5.58 -17.84
C ALA A 170 -0.15 6.49 -16.86
N VAL A 171 0.87 5.98 -16.19
CA VAL A 171 1.56 6.67 -15.10
C VAL A 171 3.04 6.77 -15.39
N LEU A 172 3.63 7.96 -15.18
CA LEU A 172 5.06 8.11 -15.07
C LEU A 172 5.48 7.70 -13.65
N LEU A 173 6.28 6.65 -13.53
CA LEU A 173 6.83 6.17 -12.27
C LEU A 173 8.13 6.94 -11.97
N ASP A 174 9.29 6.31 -12.17
CA ASP A 174 10.56 6.99 -11.95
C ASP A 174 10.89 7.98 -13.06
N ALA A 175 11.45 9.13 -12.67
CA ALA A 175 11.96 10.14 -13.59
C ALA A 175 13.01 10.98 -12.85
N PHE A 176 14.27 10.55 -12.87
CA PHE A 176 15.34 11.22 -12.15
C PHE A 176 16.65 11.24 -12.92
N VAL A 177 17.50 12.20 -12.57
CA VAL A 177 18.88 12.26 -13.02
C VAL A 177 19.81 12.04 -11.83
N TYR A 178 20.97 11.51 -12.10
CA TYR A 178 21.96 11.27 -11.07
C TYR A 178 23.39 11.60 -11.56
N GLY A 179 24.25 11.89 -10.60
CA GLY A 179 25.67 12.07 -10.85
C GLY A 179 26.48 11.68 -9.63
N GLY A 180 27.70 11.24 -9.84
CA GLY A 180 28.60 10.84 -8.78
C GLY A 180 30.04 11.25 -9.05
N ALA A 181 30.84 11.34 -7.99
CA ALA A 181 32.26 11.59 -8.04
C ALA A 181 33.00 10.75 -7.01
N ASN A 182 34.16 10.24 -7.40
CA ASN A 182 35.12 9.63 -6.48
C ASN A 182 36.19 10.66 -6.15
N PHE A 183 36.65 10.67 -4.91
CA PHE A 183 37.67 11.60 -4.44
C PHE A 183 38.43 11.02 -3.23
N GLY A 184 39.39 11.79 -2.71
CA GLY A 184 40.32 11.33 -1.66
C GLY A 184 41.53 10.58 -2.20
N ALA A 185 42.33 10.03 -1.31
CA ALA A 185 43.45 9.21 -1.68
C ALA A 185 42.93 7.91 -2.33
N ASP A 186 43.45 7.58 -3.51
CA ASP A 186 43.07 6.37 -4.26
C ASP A 186 41.56 6.23 -4.59
N ASP A 187 40.85 7.37 -4.74
CA ASP A 187 39.42 7.41 -5.07
C ASP A 187 38.52 6.57 -4.11
N GLN A 188 38.90 6.46 -2.85
CA GLN A 188 38.23 5.65 -1.85
C GLN A 188 36.93 6.26 -1.34
N GLN A 189 36.72 7.54 -1.56
CA GLN A 189 35.50 8.25 -1.16
C GLN A 189 34.57 8.39 -2.37
N THR A 190 33.28 8.16 -2.17
CA THR A 190 32.27 8.31 -3.22
C THR A 190 31.15 9.21 -2.72
N ALA A 191 30.75 10.18 -3.53
CA ALA A 191 29.51 10.92 -3.33
C ALA A 191 28.62 10.79 -4.55
N THR A 192 27.32 10.62 -4.31
CA THR A 192 26.29 10.59 -5.36
C THR A 192 25.14 11.50 -4.99
N LEU A 193 24.55 12.12 -6.00
CA LEU A 193 23.34 12.93 -5.90
C LEU A 193 22.34 12.44 -6.93
N LYS A 194 21.09 12.21 -6.48
CA LYS A 194 19.94 11.87 -7.34
C LYS A 194 18.87 12.94 -7.16
N VAL A 195 18.26 13.39 -8.24
CA VAL A 195 17.22 14.43 -8.22
C VAL A 195 16.10 14.06 -9.17
N GLY A 196 14.87 14.06 -8.69
CA GLY A 196 13.66 13.75 -9.46
C GLY A 196 12.73 12.79 -8.75
N ARG A 197 11.75 12.27 -9.50
CA ARG A 197 10.83 11.25 -8.99
C ARG A 197 11.58 9.91 -8.89
N GLN A 198 11.67 9.38 -7.69
CA GLN A 198 12.36 8.12 -7.40
C GLN A 198 11.82 7.53 -6.11
N THR A 199 11.95 6.21 -5.97
CA THR A 199 11.65 5.49 -4.75
C THR A 199 12.91 5.36 -3.90
N LEU A 200 12.76 5.58 -2.59
CA LEU A 200 13.78 5.34 -1.57
C LEU A 200 13.16 4.56 -0.42
N LEU A 201 13.75 3.42 -0.07
CA LEU A 201 13.26 2.56 1.01
C LEU A 201 14.42 2.25 1.96
N TRP A 202 14.24 2.54 3.25
CA TRP A 202 15.18 2.21 4.32
C TRP A 202 14.62 1.10 5.22
N GLY A 203 15.51 0.44 5.95
CA GLY A 203 15.15 -0.63 6.86
C GLY A 203 15.33 -2.02 6.24
N GLN A 204 14.77 -3.02 6.92
CA GLN A 204 14.93 -4.45 6.61
C GLN A 204 13.58 -5.19 6.59
N SER A 205 12.48 -4.48 6.35
CA SER A 205 11.17 -5.08 6.18
C SER A 205 11.12 -5.92 4.92
N LEU A 206 10.59 -7.13 5.02
CA LEU A 206 10.42 -8.05 3.91
C LEU A 206 8.97 -8.06 3.39
N PHE A 207 7.99 -8.28 4.30
CA PHE A 207 6.57 -8.38 3.98
C PHE A 207 5.72 -7.27 4.62
N PHE A 208 6.11 -6.78 5.82
CA PHE A 208 5.33 -5.82 6.60
C PHE A 208 5.88 -4.40 6.48
N ALA A 209 5.96 -3.88 5.24
CA ALA A 209 6.52 -2.54 4.97
C ALA A 209 5.78 -1.41 5.71
N SER A 210 4.46 -1.53 5.95
CA SER A 210 3.66 -0.58 6.74
C SER A 210 4.11 -0.48 8.19
N ASN A 211 4.63 -1.58 8.75
CA ASN A 211 5.19 -1.64 10.09
C ASN A 211 6.65 -1.17 10.13
N GLY A 212 7.33 -1.15 8.99
CA GLY A 212 8.74 -0.84 8.82
C GLY A 212 9.08 0.65 8.79
N ILE A 213 10.38 0.93 8.81
CA ILE A 213 10.95 2.28 8.64
C ILE A 213 10.55 2.85 7.27
N SER A 214 10.50 2.01 6.24
CA SER A 214 10.13 2.38 4.86
C SER A 214 8.75 3.00 4.72
N ALA A 215 7.80 2.73 5.63
CA ALA A 215 6.43 3.28 5.60
C ALA A 215 6.38 4.83 5.55
N GLY A 216 7.41 5.51 6.06
CA GLY A 216 7.51 6.97 6.01
C GLY A 216 7.97 7.54 4.66
N GLN A 217 8.48 6.71 3.73
CA GLN A 217 9.26 7.19 2.60
C GLN A 217 8.50 7.22 1.27
N ALA A 218 7.79 6.14 0.92
CA ALA A 218 7.09 6.02 -0.35
C ALA A 218 5.59 5.78 -0.15
N PRO A 219 4.70 6.38 -0.97
CA PRO A 219 3.31 5.95 -1.06
C PRO A 219 3.22 4.55 -1.67
N LEU A 220 2.11 3.87 -1.39
CA LEU A 220 1.84 2.53 -1.89
C LEU A 220 0.72 2.54 -2.93
N ASP A 221 0.88 1.77 -4.00
CA ASP A 221 -0.21 1.39 -4.88
C ASP A 221 -0.83 0.07 -4.42
N ILE A 222 -1.93 0.17 -3.67
CA ILE A 222 -2.65 -1.00 -3.13
C ILE A 222 -3.34 -1.77 -4.27
N ILE A 223 -3.73 -1.10 -5.35
CA ILE A 223 -4.34 -1.75 -6.51
C ILE A 223 -3.34 -2.72 -7.12
N LYS A 224 -2.13 -2.25 -7.42
CA LYS A 224 -1.09 -3.09 -8.03
C LYS A 224 -0.62 -4.20 -7.10
N ALA A 225 -0.47 -3.90 -5.80
CA ALA A 225 -0.12 -4.90 -4.79
C ALA A 225 -1.15 -6.04 -4.68
N GLN A 226 -2.41 -5.82 -5.06
CA GLN A 226 -3.48 -6.82 -4.99
C GLN A 226 -3.81 -7.47 -6.34
N SER A 227 -3.69 -6.73 -7.44
CA SER A 227 -4.17 -7.14 -8.78
C SER A 227 -3.05 -7.56 -9.74
N LEU A 228 -1.78 -7.31 -9.43
CA LEU A 228 -0.64 -7.76 -10.26
C LEU A 228 0.18 -8.80 -9.49
N PRO A 229 0.09 -10.10 -9.85
CA PRO A 229 0.79 -11.17 -9.14
C PRO A 229 2.33 -11.06 -9.14
N ASN A 230 2.90 -10.47 -10.17
CA ASN A 230 4.34 -10.25 -10.31
C ASN A 230 4.72 -8.75 -10.35
N ALA A 231 3.90 -7.89 -9.71
CA ALA A 231 4.20 -6.46 -9.66
C ALA A 231 5.63 -6.20 -9.18
N GLN A 232 6.34 -5.34 -9.89
CA GLN A 232 7.69 -4.93 -9.49
C GLN A 232 7.62 -3.91 -8.35
N ALA A 233 8.68 -3.83 -7.53
CA ALA A 233 8.71 -2.94 -6.38
C ALA A 233 8.37 -1.48 -6.73
N GLN A 234 8.81 -0.98 -7.88
CA GLN A 234 8.52 0.37 -8.38
C GLN A 234 7.04 0.58 -8.80
N GLN A 235 6.28 -0.49 -9.02
CA GLN A 235 4.84 -0.42 -9.27
C GLN A 235 4.04 -0.37 -7.96
N ILE A 236 4.60 -0.91 -6.88
CA ILE A 236 3.97 -0.95 -5.55
C ILE A 236 4.40 0.25 -4.71
N PHE A 237 5.70 0.54 -4.62
CA PHE A 237 6.24 1.69 -3.90
C PHE A 237 6.38 2.86 -4.84
N LEU A 238 5.39 3.74 -4.84
CA LEU A 238 5.31 4.84 -5.80
C LEU A 238 6.44 5.85 -5.60
N PRO A 239 7.12 6.25 -6.68
CA PRO A 239 8.15 7.27 -6.59
C PRO A 239 7.55 8.65 -6.32
N VAL A 240 8.30 9.48 -5.59
CA VAL A 240 7.98 10.90 -5.33
C VAL A 240 9.16 11.78 -5.68
N GLY A 241 8.88 13.04 -5.98
CA GLY A 241 9.89 14.06 -6.26
C GLY A 241 10.76 14.32 -5.03
N GLN A 242 12.06 14.01 -5.14
CA GLN A 242 13.02 14.15 -4.03
C GLN A 242 14.45 14.35 -4.50
N VAL A 243 15.26 14.88 -3.61
CA VAL A 243 16.73 14.91 -3.72
C VAL A 243 17.29 13.90 -2.73
N VAL A 244 18.17 13.03 -3.19
CA VAL A 244 18.86 12.03 -2.37
C VAL A 244 20.36 12.20 -2.52
N ALA A 245 21.05 12.46 -1.41
CA ALA A 245 22.50 12.56 -1.34
C ALA A 245 23.06 11.36 -0.59
N THR A 246 24.06 10.70 -1.15
CA THR A 246 24.77 9.58 -0.52
C THR A 246 26.25 9.90 -0.48
N TYR A 247 26.90 9.68 0.68
CA TYR A 247 28.32 9.84 0.87
C TYR A 247 28.93 8.62 1.55
N GLN A 248 29.93 8.03 0.92
CA GLN A 248 30.69 6.90 1.42
C GLN A 248 32.14 7.34 1.65
N PRO A 249 32.54 7.66 2.89
CA PRO A 249 33.91 8.06 3.22
C PRO A 249 34.93 6.92 3.14
N ASN A 250 34.43 5.69 3.23
CA ASN A 250 35.23 4.47 3.18
C ASN A 250 34.32 3.27 2.87
N GLN A 251 34.86 2.07 2.82
CA GLN A 251 34.14 0.82 2.52
C GLN A 251 33.19 0.36 3.67
N ILE A 252 33.28 0.97 4.85
CA ILE A 252 32.48 0.59 6.03
C ILE A 252 31.26 1.45 6.17
N LEU A 253 31.38 2.76 6.00
CA LEU A 253 30.35 3.74 6.34
C LEU A 253 29.66 4.30 5.11
N THR A 254 28.35 4.42 5.20
CA THR A 254 27.50 5.13 4.23
C THR A 254 26.59 6.09 4.98
N PHE A 255 26.64 7.35 4.58
CA PHE A 255 25.70 8.40 5.01
C PHE A 255 24.73 8.68 3.88
N GLN A 256 23.43 8.74 4.18
CA GLN A 256 22.44 9.11 3.19
C GLN A 256 21.46 10.11 3.79
N ALA A 257 21.07 11.10 3.00
CA ALA A 257 20.03 12.04 3.38
C ALA A 257 19.12 12.29 2.18
N TYR A 258 17.85 12.55 2.46
CA TYR A 258 16.88 12.94 1.44
C TYR A 258 16.00 14.12 1.89
N TYR A 259 15.48 14.83 0.90
CA TYR A 259 14.42 15.83 1.05
C TYR A 259 13.39 15.61 -0.06
N GLN A 260 12.11 15.38 0.33
CA GLN A 260 10.99 15.24 -0.59
C GLN A 260 10.33 16.61 -0.79
N PHE A 261 10.23 17.03 -2.04
CA PHE A 261 9.53 18.24 -2.46
C PHE A 261 8.16 17.91 -3.10
N GLU A 262 7.78 16.64 -3.09
CA GLU A 262 6.47 16.15 -3.51
C GLU A 262 5.89 15.25 -2.42
N TRP A 263 4.62 15.48 -2.06
CA TRP A 263 3.83 14.57 -1.24
C TRP A 263 2.76 13.92 -2.11
N ALA A 264 2.55 12.63 -1.96
CA ALA A 264 1.46 11.87 -2.55
C ALA A 264 0.90 10.88 -1.52
N HIS A 265 -0.39 10.57 -1.64
CA HIS A 265 -1.06 9.57 -0.80
C HIS A 265 -0.96 8.18 -1.42
N ASP A 266 -1.26 7.15 -0.62
CA ASP A 266 -1.43 5.79 -1.09
C ASP A 266 -2.59 5.73 -2.09
N THR A 267 -2.46 4.89 -3.12
CA THR A 267 -3.54 4.63 -4.07
C THR A 267 -4.35 3.45 -3.56
N PHE A 268 -5.58 3.70 -3.12
CA PHE A 268 -6.51 2.68 -2.66
C PHE A 268 -7.38 2.15 -3.81
N GLN A 269 -8.04 1.02 -3.58
CA GLN A 269 -9.03 0.47 -4.48
C GLN A 269 -10.16 1.48 -4.73
N GLY A 270 -10.51 1.70 -5.98
CA GLY A 270 -11.67 2.53 -6.34
C GLY A 270 -12.97 1.93 -5.82
N VAL A 271 -13.96 2.79 -5.59
CA VAL A 271 -15.27 2.33 -5.10
C VAL A 271 -15.87 1.28 -6.02
N GLY A 272 -16.28 0.17 -5.43
CA GLY A 272 -16.86 -0.97 -6.14
C GLY A 272 -15.85 -1.85 -6.87
N ALA A 273 -14.53 -1.64 -6.70
CA ALA A 273 -13.51 -2.57 -7.19
C ALA A 273 -13.56 -3.90 -6.43
N TYR A 274 -13.07 -4.98 -7.04
CA TYR A 274 -13.13 -6.33 -6.45
C TYR A 274 -12.52 -6.40 -5.05
N PHE A 275 -11.38 -5.77 -4.83
CA PHE A 275 -10.71 -5.72 -3.53
C PHE A 275 -11.10 -4.49 -2.69
N SER A 276 -12.06 -3.67 -3.14
CA SER A 276 -12.57 -2.57 -2.31
C SER A 276 -13.29 -3.12 -1.10
N SER A 277 -12.96 -2.59 0.06
CA SER A 277 -13.60 -2.90 1.35
C SER A 277 -14.43 -1.73 1.88
N ALA A 278 -14.45 -0.60 1.15
CA ALA A 278 -15.14 0.61 1.54
C ALA A 278 -15.56 1.42 0.31
N ASP A 279 -16.83 1.78 0.24
CA ASP A 279 -17.43 2.52 -0.89
C ASP A 279 -17.34 4.04 -0.71
N ILE A 280 -16.51 4.49 0.20
CA ILE A 280 -16.39 5.89 0.64
C ILE A 280 -14.97 6.44 0.58
N LEU A 281 -13.97 5.58 0.37
CA LEU A 281 -12.57 5.99 0.33
C LEU A 281 -12.12 6.39 -1.07
N ASP A 282 -10.96 7.04 -1.13
CA ASP A 282 -10.19 7.45 -2.30
C ASP A 282 -11.03 7.88 -3.51
N LYS A 283 -10.68 7.37 -4.68
CA LYS A 283 -11.34 7.73 -5.94
C LYS A 283 -12.69 7.01 -6.06
N GLY A 284 -13.72 7.78 -6.37
CA GLY A 284 -15.08 7.29 -6.50
C GLY A 284 -15.90 7.32 -5.21
N GLY A 285 -15.30 7.62 -4.05
CA GLY A 285 -16.05 7.86 -2.81
C GLY A 285 -16.82 9.18 -2.88
N GLU A 286 -18.16 9.13 -2.87
CA GLU A 286 -19.02 10.28 -3.08
C GLU A 286 -19.95 10.56 -1.89
N ARG A 287 -20.45 9.53 -1.22
CA ARG A 287 -21.34 9.67 -0.06
C ARG A 287 -21.28 8.47 0.88
N ILE A 288 -21.61 8.70 2.15
CA ILE A 288 -21.83 7.68 3.17
C ILE A 288 -23.34 7.58 3.40
N LEU A 289 -23.92 6.41 3.21
CA LEU A 289 -25.32 6.15 3.47
C LEU A 289 -25.53 5.92 4.97
N VAL A 290 -26.41 6.68 5.59
CA VAL A 290 -26.69 6.64 7.04
C VAL A 290 -28.18 6.49 7.37
N GLY A 291 -29.01 6.26 6.35
CA GLY A 291 -30.43 5.93 6.54
C GLY A 291 -30.62 4.56 7.19
N PRO A 292 -31.85 4.24 7.63
CA PRO A 292 -32.17 2.93 8.20
C PRO A 292 -31.99 1.81 7.13
N ALA A 293 -31.82 0.58 7.56
CA ALA A 293 -31.62 -0.56 6.66
C ALA A 293 -32.79 -0.75 5.65
N SER A 294 -34.00 -0.28 5.98
CA SER A 294 -35.15 -0.32 5.07
C SER A 294 -35.10 0.71 3.95
N ASP A 295 -34.37 1.81 4.14
CA ASP A 295 -34.13 2.86 3.15
C ASP A 295 -32.79 3.57 3.45
N PRO A 296 -31.65 2.96 3.07
CA PRO A 296 -30.33 3.52 3.36
C PRO A 296 -30.10 4.89 2.73
N GLN A 297 -30.73 5.16 1.60
CA GLN A 297 -30.55 6.40 0.83
C GLN A 297 -31.35 7.59 1.35
N VAL A 298 -32.21 7.41 2.33
CA VAL A 298 -33.03 8.53 2.88
C VAL A 298 -32.17 9.60 3.57
N ALA A 299 -30.95 9.24 4.00
CA ALA A 299 -30.00 10.16 4.61
C ALA A 299 -28.56 9.79 4.21
N ALA A 300 -27.77 10.78 3.84
CA ALA A 300 -26.38 10.58 3.45
C ALA A 300 -25.49 11.76 3.88
N LEU A 301 -24.22 11.44 4.18
CA LEU A 301 -23.13 12.41 4.24
C LEU A 301 -22.46 12.47 2.87
N TYR A 302 -22.18 13.67 2.40
CA TYR A 302 -21.58 13.86 1.08
C TYR A 302 -20.11 14.26 1.21
N ARG A 303 -19.27 13.68 0.34
CA ARG A 303 -17.85 14.01 0.31
C ARG A 303 -17.63 15.45 -0.10
N ILE A 304 -16.79 16.13 0.65
CA ILE A 304 -16.28 17.45 0.33
C ILE A 304 -14.78 17.37 0.03
N LYS A 305 -14.13 18.51 -0.20
CA LYS A 305 -12.70 18.54 -0.52
C LYS A 305 -11.86 18.02 0.66
N ASP A 306 -10.98 17.08 0.38
CA ASP A 306 -10.04 16.52 1.35
C ASP A 306 -8.99 17.54 1.81
N VAL A 307 -8.44 17.30 3.00
CA VAL A 307 -7.36 18.09 3.58
C VAL A 307 -6.04 17.34 3.45
N SER A 308 -5.25 17.72 2.45
CA SER A 308 -3.92 17.16 2.19
C SER A 308 -2.83 18.06 2.76
N PRO A 309 -1.65 17.51 3.10
CA PRO A 309 -0.46 18.31 3.37
C PRO A 309 -0.11 19.20 2.17
N PRO A 310 0.54 20.35 2.38
CA PRO A 310 1.17 21.06 1.28
C PRO A 310 2.17 20.17 0.55
N ILE A 311 2.24 20.29 -0.77
CA ILE A 311 3.09 19.43 -1.61
C ILE A 311 4.58 19.51 -1.23
N ASP A 312 5.00 20.67 -0.72
CA ASP A 312 6.36 21.01 -0.31
C ASP A 312 6.56 21.01 1.21
N ASN A 313 5.77 20.27 1.97
CA ASN A 313 5.76 20.32 3.45
C ASN A 313 7.06 19.83 4.13
N GLY A 314 8.11 19.55 3.38
CA GLY A 314 9.42 19.27 3.96
C GLY A 314 9.51 17.92 4.65
N GLN A 315 9.18 16.84 3.96
CA GLN A 315 9.50 15.49 4.39
C GLN A 315 10.98 15.22 4.15
N PHE A 316 11.70 14.76 5.16
CA PHE A 316 13.14 14.53 5.06
C PHE A 316 13.60 13.41 5.98
N GLY A 317 14.80 12.91 5.71
CA GLY A 317 15.42 11.93 6.59
C GLY A 317 16.93 11.86 6.39
N ALA A 318 17.58 11.25 7.37
CA ALA A 318 19.00 10.92 7.35
C ALA A 318 19.23 9.51 7.88
N SER A 319 20.20 8.83 7.31
CA SER A 319 20.64 7.51 7.77
C SER A 319 22.16 7.41 7.83
N VAL A 320 22.61 6.57 8.73
CA VAL A 320 24.00 6.10 8.81
C VAL A 320 23.96 4.59 8.74
N GLN A 321 24.68 4.02 7.80
CA GLN A 321 24.81 2.58 7.63
C GLN A 321 26.27 2.18 7.77
N ALA A 322 26.53 1.02 8.36
CA ALA A 322 27.87 0.51 8.57
C ALA A 322 27.92 -1.01 8.31
N THR A 323 28.83 -1.45 7.44
CA THR A 323 29.15 -2.86 7.23
C THR A 323 30.35 -3.21 8.10
N VAL A 324 30.14 -3.98 9.19
CA VAL A 324 31.17 -4.36 10.16
C VAL A 324 31.28 -5.88 10.20
N GLY A 325 32.32 -6.42 9.55
CA GLY A 325 32.47 -7.86 9.40
C GLY A 325 31.34 -8.45 8.54
N LEU A 326 30.51 -9.31 9.14
CA LEU A 326 29.35 -9.92 8.49
C LEU A 326 28.03 -9.16 8.79
N TYR A 327 28.08 -8.07 9.53
CA TYR A 327 26.89 -7.35 9.98
C TYR A 327 26.73 -6.06 9.19
N ASP A 328 25.53 -5.86 8.63
CA ASP A 328 25.08 -4.58 8.10
C ASP A 328 24.18 -3.92 9.16
N LEU A 329 24.60 -2.75 9.62
CA LEU A 329 23.93 -1.99 10.69
C LEU A 329 23.37 -0.71 10.10
N GLY A 330 22.17 -0.30 10.51
CA GLY A 330 21.54 0.94 10.08
C GLY A 330 20.96 1.74 11.25
N LEU A 331 21.13 3.06 11.21
CA LEU A 331 20.42 4.01 12.07
C LEU A 331 19.70 5.03 11.19
N TYR A 332 18.45 5.36 11.55
CA TYR A 332 17.55 6.14 10.72
C TYR A 332 16.80 7.18 11.53
N ALA A 333 16.64 8.36 10.97
CA ALA A 333 15.76 9.39 11.51
C ALA A 333 15.04 10.07 10.34
N LEU A 334 13.72 10.13 10.38
CA LEU A 334 12.93 10.76 9.33
C LEU A 334 11.67 11.44 9.87
N ARG A 335 11.21 12.46 9.15
CA ARG A 335 9.95 13.15 9.33
C ARG A 335 9.14 13.04 8.04
N TYR A 336 7.88 12.66 8.19
CA TYR A 336 6.97 12.47 7.06
C TYR A 336 5.53 12.84 7.41
N ASP A 337 4.71 12.98 6.37
CA ASP A 337 3.27 13.08 6.48
C ASP A 337 2.62 11.76 6.05
N SER A 338 1.58 11.33 6.77
CA SER A 338 0.88 10.07 6.48
C SER A 338 0.40 10.03 5.04
N LYS A 339 0.53 8.88 4.42
CA LYS A 339 0.04 8.61 3.08
C LYS A 339 -1.34 7.97 3.10
N ALA A 340 -1.73 7.44 4.26
CA ALA A 340 -3.07 6.94 4.53
C ALA A 340 -3.91 7.98 5.27
N PRO A 341 -5.20 8.16 4.92
CA PRO A 341 -6.05 9.18 5.50
C PRO A 341 -6.71 8.75 6.82
N SER A 342 -7.15 9.75 7.59
CA SER A 342 -8.19 9.64 8.61
C SER A 342 -9.48 10.25 8.06
N LEU A 343 -10.64 9.67 8.39
CA LEU A 343 -11.96 10.16 7.96
C LEU A 343 -12.52 11.12 9.00
N TYR A 344 -13.07 12.25 8.55
CA TYR A 344 -13.78 13.22 9.37
C TYR A 344 -15.21 13.39 8.88
N ASP A 345 -16.15 13.58 9.83
CA ASP A 345 -17.54 13.91 9.57
C ASP A 345 -17.82 15.36 9.96
N GLY A 346 -18.83 15.98 9.33
CA GLY A 346 -19.19 17.36 9.61
C GLY A 346 -20.63 17.71 9.26
N ALA A 347 -20.98 18.95 9.56
CA ALA A 347 -22.28 19.51 9.22
C ALA A 347 -22.53 19.48 7.69
N PRO A 348 -23.81 19.42 7.26
CA PRO A 348 -24.11 19.39 5.84
C PRO A 348 -23.65 20.67 5.14
N MET A 349 -22.94 20.48 4.03
CA MET A 349 -22.58 21.56 3.09
C MET A 349 -23.60 21.58 1.94
N PRO A 350 -24.05 22.75 1.49
CA PRO A 350 -25.02 22.83 0.39
C PRO A 350 -24.51 22.14 -0.88
N ASN A 351 -25.24 21.13 -1.36
CA ASN A 351 -24.92 20.39 -2.59
C ASN A 351 -26.15 20.09 -3.46
N GLY A 352 -27.33 20.65 -3.10
CA GLY A 352 -28.57 20.46 -3.82
C GLY A 352 -29.27 19.11 -3.58
N GLN A 353 -28.71 18.22 -2.74
CA GLN A 353 -29.30 16.92 -2.43
C GLN A 353 -30.24 17.00 -1.23
N ALA A 354 -31.50 16.54 -1.39
CA ALA A 354 -32.52 16.63 -0.35
C ALA A 354 -32.26 15.74 0.87
N ASN A 355 -31.52 14.64 0.68
CA ASN A 355 -31.12 13.67 1.71
C ASN A 355 -29.77 13.98 2.37
N ASN A 356 -29.20 15.16 2.13
CA ASN A 356 -27.93 15.57 2.71
C ASN A 356 -28.10 15.94 4.19
N VAL A 357 -27.58 15.09 5.07
CA VAL A 357 -27.61 15.29 6.52
C VAL A 357 -26.23 15.63 7.11
N GLY A 358 -25.17 15.59 6.31
CA GLY A 358 -23.82 15.87 6.74
C GLY A 358 -22.82 15.90 5.58
N SER A 359 -21.58 16.18 5.92
CA SER A 359 -20.44 16.07 5.01
C SER A 359 -19.39 15.15 5.60
N TYR A 360 -18.52 14.60 4.74
CA TYR A 360 -17.30 13.90 5.17
C TYR A 360 -16.14 14.25 4.25
N TRP A 361 -14.93 14.08 4.77
CA TRP A 361 -13.70 14.29 4.00
C TRP A 361 -12.54 13.50 4.60
N LEU A 362 -11.50 13.34 3.82
CA LEU A 362 -10.26 12.68 4.22
C LEU A 362 -9.23 13.73 4.68
N VAL A 363 -8.56 13.43 5.78
CA VAL A 363 -7.49 14.25 6.35
C VAL A 363 -6.23 13.40 6.44
N TYR A 364 -5.12 13.89 5.92
CA TYR A 364 -3.86 13.18 5.97
C TYR A 364 -3.01 13.71 7.14
N PRO A 365 -2.74 12.86 8.16
CA PRO A 365 -1.95 13.22 9.33
C PRO A 365 -0.54 13.68 8.99
N ARG A 366 -0.01 14.63 9.77
CA ARG A 366 1.26 15.31 9.45
C ARG A 366 2.28 15.19 10.57
N ASP A 367 3.55 15.50 10.24
CA ASP A 367 4.65 15.65 11.21
C ASP A 367 4.94 14.38 12.02
N ILE A 368 4.77 13.21 11.43
CA ILE A 368 5.13 11.96 12.07
C ILE A 368 6.65 11.80 12.00
N GLN A 369 7.26 11.42 13.13
CA GLN A 369 8.70 11.21 13.24
C GLN A 369 8.99 9.73 13.47
N ILE A 370 9.95 9.18 12.73
CA ILE A 370 10.48 7.82 12.95
C ILE A 370 11.95 7.91 13.36
N TYR A 371 12.30 7.15 14.38
CA TYR A 371 13.67 6.86 14.77
C TYR A 371 13.83 5.36 14.81
N GLY A 372 14.77 4.82 14.06
CA GLY A 372 14.90 3.37 13.88
C GLY A 372 16.33 2.89 13.80
N ALA A 373 16.48 1.59 14.03
CA ALA A 373 17.71 0.86 13.85
C ALA A 373 17.43 -0.47 13.16
N SER A 374 18.37 -0.93 12.36
CA SER A 374 18.30 -2.23 11.70
C SER A 374 19.62 -2.98 11.77
N VAL A 375 19.54 -4.29 11.63
CA VAL A 375 20.67 -5.19 11.49
C VAL A 375 20.33 -6.28 10.47
N SER A 376 21.30 -6.63 9.60
CA SER A 376 21.23 -7.86 8.83
C SER A 376 22.58 -8.57 8.85
N THR A 377 22.55 -9.90 8.69
CA THR A 377 23.75 -10.73 8.66
C THR A 377 23.44 -12.09 8.06
N ASP A 378 24.47 -12.77 7.57
CA ASP A 378 24.37 -14.15 7.14
C ASP A 378 24.71 -15.11 8.30
N VAL A 379 23.81 -16.05 8.60
CA VAL A 379 24.00 -17.13 9.58
C VAL A 379 24.01 -18.46 8.83
N GLY A 380 25.21 -18.94 8.52
CA GLY A 380 25.39 -20.07 7.63
C GLY A 380 24.81 -19.74 6.22
N PRO A 381 23.86 -20.54 5.70
CA PRO A 381 23.24 -20.28 4.40
C PRO A 381 21.99 -19.38 4.49
N ALA A 382 21.63 -18.91 5.66
CA ALA A 382 20.45 -18.05 5.85
C ALA A 382 20.86 -16.59 6.03
N ASN A 383 20.21 -15.68 5.32
CA ASN A 383 20.24 -14.26 5.63
C ASN A 383 19.16 -13.96 6.67
N VAL A 384 19.54 -13.31 7.76
CA VAL A 384 18.63 -12.88 8.83
C VAL A 384 18.71 -11.38 9.02
N ALA A 385 17.56 -10.75 9.20
CA ALA A 385 17.48 -9.32 9.38
C ALA A 385 16.47 -8.95 10.46
N GLY A 386 16.62 -7.76 11.02
CA GLY A 386 15.67 -7.22 11.98
C GLY A 386 15.74 -5.71 12.01
N GLU A 387 14.62 -5.12 12.37
CA GLU A 387 14.55 -3.68 12.64
C GLU A 387 13.62 -3.37 13.79
N ILE A 388 13.89 -2.24 14.43
CA ILE A 388 13.06 -1.65 15.47
C ILE A 388 12.92 -0.16 15.21
N SER A 389 11.71 0.39 15.36
CA SER A 389 11.46 1.82 15.18
C SER A 389 10.47 2.35 16.21
N GLY A 390 10.77 3.53 16.76
CA GLY A 390 9.83 4.35 17.51
C GLY A 390 9.23 5.42 16.63
N ARG A 391 7.91 5.61 16.71
CA ARG A 391 7.20 6.68 16.00
C ARG A 391 6.58 7.64 17.00
N ARG A 392 6.76 8.93 16.76
CA ARG A 392 6.14 10.00 17.53
C ARG A 392 5.09 10.69 16.67
N ASN A 393 4.04 11.18 17.31
CA ASN A 393 2.93 11.87 16.64
C ASN A 393 2.23 11.01 15.58
N MET A 394 2.18 9.68 15.79
CA MET A 394 1.54 8.74 14.89
C MET A 394 0.03 8.82 15.03
N ASN A 395 -0.70 8.86 13.90
CA ASN A 395 -2.15 8.67 13.92
C ASN A 395 -2.48 7.21 14.29
N LEU A 396 -3.48 7.06 15.14
CA LEU A 396 -3.97 5.76 15.62
C LEU A 396 -5.30 5.42 14.94
N VAL A 397 -5.66 4.15 14.98
CA VAL A 397 -6.96 3.68 14.47
C VAL A 397 -8.07 4.22 15.37
N GLY A 398 -8.95 5.01 14.81
CA GLY A 398 -10.00 5.70 15.55
C GLY A 398 -11.32 5.79 14.81
N ASP A 399 -12.32 6.21 15.56
CA ASP A 399 -13.63 6.58 14.99
C ASP A 399 -13.52 7.92 14.26
N ALA A 400 -14.42 8.18 13.30
CA ALA A 400 -14.47 9.45 12.59
C ALA A 400 -14.94 10.57 13.54
N PRO A 401 -14.09 11.59 13.79
CA PRO A 401 -14.50 12.71 14.61
C PRO A 401 -15.44 13.66 13.87
N PHE A 402 -16.44 14.18 14.57
CA PHE A 402 -17.29 15.24 14.05
C PHE A 402 -16.55 16.59 14.14
N ALA A 403 -16.31 17.21 12.99
CA ALA A 403 -15.67 18.51 12.89
C ALA A 403 -16.69 19.60 12.50
N SER A 404 -16.52 20.84 12.97
CA SER A 404 -17.38 21.95 12.52
C SER A 404 -17.09 22.28 11.04
N ALA A 405 -18.11 22.73 10.30
CA ALA A 405 -18.01 23.07 8.88
C ALA A 405 -16.97 24.18 8.57
N THR A 406 -16.49 24.88 9.58
CA THR A 406 -15.42 25.89 9.49
C THR A 406 -14.04 25.30 9.72
N TYR A 407 -13.94 24.00 9.91
CA TYR A 407 -12.69 23.32 10.12
C TYR A 407 -12.04 22.94 8.78
N PRO A 408 -11.18 23.78 8.21
CA PRO A 408 -10.12 23.34 7.34
C PRO A 408 -8.91 23.08 8.24
N GLY A 409 -9.00 22.17 9.20
CA GLY A 409 -7.92 21.94 10.14
C GLY A 409 -6.67 21.55 9.37
N SER A 410 -5.63 22.37 9.49
CA SER A 410 -4.30 21.84 9.21
C SER A 410 -4.11 20.66 10.14
N ALA A 411 -3.68 19.54 9.61
CA ALA A 411 -3.53 18.29 10.33
C ALA A 411 -2.73 18.39 11.65
N ASN A 412 -2.09 19.51 11.98
CA ASN A 412 -1.22 19.64 13.14
C ASN A 412 -1.70 20.60 14.23
N ALA A 413 -2.55 21.56 13.91
CA ALA A 413 -3.10 22.45 14.93
C ALA A 413 -4.55 22.06 15.19
N GLY A 414 -4.76 20.97 15.97
CA GLY A 414 -6.09 20.49 16.32
C GLY A 414 -6.51 19.23 15.54
N ALA A 415 -5.62 18.24 15.39
CA ALA A 415 -6.01 16.90 14.99
C ALA A 415 -7.17 16.43 15.86
N LEU A 416 -8.23 15.94 15.23
CA LEU A 416 -9.39 15.36 15.94
C LEU A 416 -9.29 13.83 15.98
N TYR A 417 -8.46 13.19 15.13
CA TYR A 417 -8.14 11.78 15.21
C TYR A 417 -7.25 11.47 16.43
N PRO A 418 -7.24 10.23 16.94
CA PRO A 418 -6.36 9.87 18.04
C PRO A 418 -4.90 9.87 17.60
N VAL A 419 -4.02 10.39 18.46
CA VAL A 419 -2.58 10.51 18.22
C VAL A 419 -1.81 9.86 19.34
N GLY A 420 -0.70 9.20 19.02
CA GLY A 420 0.13 8.55 20.02
C GLY A 420 1.57 8.33 19.60
N ASP A 421 2.36 7.86 20.57
CA ASP A 421 3.72 7.37 20.35
C ASP A 421 3.71 5.84 20.33
N THR A 422 4.39 5.24 19.35
CA THR A 422 4.32 3.81 19.07
C THR A 422 5.71 3.21 18.90
N LEU A 423 5.79 1.89 19.07
CA LEU A 423 6.95 1.08 18.79
C LEU A 423 6.58 0.02 17.76
N ALA A 424 7.44 -0.19 16.78
CA ALA A 424 7.35 -1.29 15.83
C ALA A 424 8.65 -2.09 15.84
N ALA A 425 8.55 -3.41 15.73
CA ALA A 425 9.68 -4.31 15.63
C ALA A 425 9.36 -5.43 14.66
N GLN A 426 10.35 -5.86 13.88
CA GLN A 426 10.22 -6.99 12.98
C GLN A 426 11.53 -7.72 12.78
N ALA A 427 11.43 -9.01 12.46
CA ALA A 427 12.56 -9.86 12.18
C ALA A 427 12.22 -10.79 11.01
N SER A 428 13.16 -10.96 10.09
CA SER A 428 13.00 -11.77 8.91
C SER A 428 14.15 -12.74 8.71
N ALA A 429 13.90 -13.81 7.96
CA ALA A 429 14.89 -14.76 7.53
C ALA A 429 14.60 -15.24 6.11
N ILE A 430 15.63 -15.31 5.29
CA ILE A 430 15.60 -15.88 3.94
C ILE A 430 16.63 -17.02 3.89
N TYR A 431 16.21 -18.18 3.41
CA TYR A 431 17.05 -19.35 3.29
C TYR A 431 16.78 -20.13 2.00
N ALA A 432 17.81 -20.53 1.30
CA ALA A 432 17.73 -21.45 0.17
C ALA A 432 18.50 -22.74 0.48
N SER A 433 17.78 -23.87 0.51
CA SER A 433 18.39 -25.17 0.74
C SER A 433 19.12 -25.68 -0.51
N ALA A 434 20.11 -26.52 -0.31
CA ALA A 434 20.63 -27.36 -1.38
C ALA A 434 19.57 -28.32 -1.91
N GLY A 435 19.80 -28.93 -3.08
CA GLY A 435 18.91 -29.92 -3.66
C GLY A 435 18.63 -31.09 -2.71
N LEU A 436 17.38 -31.51 -2.67
CA LEU A 436 16.88 -32.66 -1.90
C LEU A 436 16.57 -33.83 -2.85
N PRO A 437 16.52 -35.10 -2.38
CA PRO A 437 16.27 -36.26 -3.25
C PRO A 437 15.00 -36.15 -4.12
N LEU A 438 13.94 -35.54 -3.61
CA LEU A 438 12.68 -35.32 -4.35
C LEU A 438 12.53 -33.92 -4.93
N ILE A 439 13.40 -32.97 -4.55
CA ILE A 439 13.36 -31.55 -4.95
C ILE A 439 14.79 -31.15 -5.36
N PRO A 440 15.25 -31.54 -6.56
CA PRO A 440 16.65 -31.37 -6.96
C PRO A 440 17.09 -29.89 -7.02
N GLY A 441 16.18 -28.95 -7.25
CA GLY A 441 16.43 -27.51 -7.23
C GLY A 441 16.49 -26.88 -5.83
N GLY A 442 16.26 -27.68 -4.78
CA GLY A 442 16.18 -27.20 -3.41
C GLY A 442 14.88 -26.47 -3.11
N VAL A 443 14.80 -25.90 -1.92
CA VAL A 443 13.62 -25.19 -1.42
C VAL A 443 14.05 -23.80 -0.93
N SER A 444 13.37 -22.78 -1.41
CA SER A 444 13.52 -21.41 -0.89
C SER A 444 12.50 -21.15 0.22
N TYR A 445 12.94 -20.51 1.29
CA TYR A 445 12.12 -20.13 2.44
C TYR A 445 12.29 -18.64 2.68
N ALA A 446 11.19 -17.95 2.98
CA ALA A 446 11.22 -16.61 3.54
C ALA A 446 10.20 -16.50 4.66
N ALA A 447 10.55 -15.83 5.73
CA ALA A 447 9.69 -15.64 6.90
C ALA A 447 9.91 -14.26 7.47
N GLU A 448 8.84 -13.64 7.95
CA GLU A 448 8.90 -12.42 8.76
C GLU A 448 7.88 -12.50 9.88
N ILE A 449 8.25 -11.97 11.03
CA ILE A 449 7.37 -11.66 12.14
C ILE A 449 7.43 -10.17 12.39
N ALA A 450 6.27 -9.52 12.49
CA ALA A 450 6.13 -8.10 12.77
C ALA A 450 5.23 -7.88 13.98
N MET A 451 5.59 -6.89 14.81
CA MET A 451 4.85 -6.49 16.00
C MET A 451 4.77 -4.97 16.05
N ASN A 452 3.63 -4.44 16.46
CA ASN A 452 3.50 -3.04 16.85
C ASN A 452 2.92 -2.91 18.26
N HIS A 453 3.28 -1.81 18.94
CA HIS A 453 2.88 -1.52 20.30
C HIS A 453 2.61 -0.03 20.49
N LEU A 454 1.45 0.32 21.04
CA LEU A 454 1.10 1.67 21.46
C LEU A 454 1.74 1.97 22.82
N ILE A 455 2.70 2.88 22.85
CA ILE A 455 3.37 3.32 24.09
C ILE A 455 2.46 4.24 24.87
N THR A 456 1.89 5.27 24.22
CA THR A 456 1.01 6.23 24.87
C THR A 456 0.13 6.93 23.85
N VAL A 457 -1.08 7.30 24.26
CA VAL A 457 -1.95 8.21 23.50
C VAL A 457 -1.68 9.63 23.98
N THR A 458 -1.28 10.49 23.07
CA THR A 458 -0.90 11.89 23.34
C THR A 458 -2.05 12.87 23.12
N ALA A 459 -3.04 12.51 22.27
CA ALA A 459 -4.24 13.33 22.03
C ALA A 459 -5.43 12.47 21.63
N ASN A 460 -6.64 12.96 21.93
CA ASN A 460 -7.96 12.44 21.50
C ASN A 460 -8.17 10.94 21.81
N ARG A 461 -7.82 10.52 23.03
CA ARG A 461 -7.95 9.11 23.47
C ARG A 461 -9.38 8.58 23.35
N GLU A 462 -10.37 9.43 23.52
CA GLU A 462 -11.79 9.11 23.40
C GLU A 462 -12.22 8.72 21.97
N MET A 463 -11.38 9.04 20.98
CA MET A 463 -11.61 8.72 19.57
C MET A 463 -10.96 7.40 19.15
N LEU A 464 -10.27 6.68 20.06
CA LEU A 464 -9.73 5.35 19.74
C LEU A 464 -10.87 4.37 19.39
N ALA A 465 -10.66 3.61 18.33
CA ALA A 465 -11.63 2.60 17.90
C ALA A 465 -11.81 1.52 18.99
N PRO A 466 -13.05 1.21 19.38
CA PRO A 466 -13.33 0.27 20.47
C PRO A 466 -12.90 -1.16 20.13
N GLY A 467 -12.50 -1.93 21.15
CA GLY A 467 -12.17 -3.36 21.01
C GLY A 467 -10.82 -3.64 20.35
N ARG A 468 -10.01 -2.62 20.14
CA ARG A 468 -8.61 -2.75 19.71
C ARG A 468 -7.67 -2.81 20.92
N GLN A 469 -6.42 -3.15 20.68
CA GLN A 469 -5.42 -3.43 21.72
C GLN A 469 -4.11 -2.73 21.39
N GLY A 470 -3.40 -2.29 22.42
CA GLY A 470 -2.13 -1.58 22.27
C GLY A 470 -0.99 -2.43 21.71
N THR A 471 -1.14 -3.76 21.60
CA THR A 471 -0.14 -4.65 21.01
C THR A 471 -0.80 -5.59 20.01
N ALA A 472 -0.20 -5.68 18.82
CA ALA A 472 -0.59 -6.65 17.82
C ALA A 472 0.65 -7.24 17.13
N ALA A 473 0.53 -8.46 16.60
CA ALA A 473 1.59 -9.11 15.88
C ALA A 473 1.04 -10.04 14.78
N ALA A 474 1.79 -10.08 13.68
CA ALA A 474 1.51 -10.89 12.51
C ALA A 474 2.77 -11.61 12.04
N THR A 475 2.61 -12.67 11.28
CA THR A 475 3.69 -13.39 10.63
C THR A 475 3.33 -13.71 9.20
N GLU A 476 4.35 -13.72 8.34
CA GLU A 476 4.25 -14.25 6.98
C GLU A 476 5.36 -15.26 6.74
N PHE A 477 4.99 -16.34 6.09
CA PHE A 477 5.90 -17.41 5.74
C PHE A 477 5.65 -17.86 4.31
N THR A 478 6.72 -18.02 3.53
CA THR A 478 6.70 -18.60 2.20
C THR A 478 7.66 -19.77 2.08
N ILE A 479 7.25 -20.79 1.35
CA ILE A 479 8.06 -21.95 0.99
C ILE A 479 7.89 -22.22 -0.49
N THR A 480 9.01 -22.35 -1.21
CA THR A 480 9.01 -22.54 -2.66
C THR A 480 9.94 -23.69 -3.04
N PRO A 481 9.42 -24.92 -3.24
CA PRO A 481 10.14 -26.00 -3.89
C PRO A 481 10.50 -25.64 -5.34
N ASN A 482 11.75 -25.89 -5.74
CA ASN A 482 12.27 -25.54 -7.06
C ASN A 482 12.72 -26.77 -7.83
N TYR A 483 12.42 -26.80 -9.12
CA TYR A 483 12.82 -27.82 -10.08
C TYR A 483 13.42 -27.14 -11.30
N PHE A 484 14.75 -27.10 -11.33
CA PHE A 484 15.48 -26.46 -12.43
C PHE A 484 15.62 -27.40 -13.62
N SER A 485 15.53 -26.84 -14.83
CA SER A 485 15.75 -27.54 -16.10
C SER A 485 14.93 -28.82 -16.25
N VAL A 486 13.66 -28.80 -15.82
CA VAL A 486 12.73 -29.94 -16.02
C VAL A 486 12.55 -30.29 -17.50
N LEU A 487 12.66 -29.28 -18.35
CA LEU A 487 12.91 -29.34 -19.79
C LEU A 487 14.03 -28.34 -20.13
N PRO A 488 14.67 -28.41 -21.30
CA PRO A 488 15.68 -27.44 -21.68
C PRO A 488 15.20 -25.98 -21.52
N LYS A 489 15.86 -25.22 -20.63
CA LYS A 489 15.56 -23.80 -20.30
C LYS A 489 14.21 -23.56 -19.61
N LEU A 490 13.59 -24.60 -19.04
CA LEU A 490 12.34 -24.50 -18.32
C LEU A 490 12.56 -24.88 -16.84
N ASP A 491 12.32 -23.95 -15.96
CA ASP A 491 12.30 -24.14 -14.52
C ASP A 491 10.84 -24.12 -14.02
N ILE A 492 10.53 -24.94 -13.02
CA ILE A 492 9.21 -24.98 -12.37
C ILE A 492 9.40 -24.78 -10.88
N SER A 493 8.55 -23.98 -10.27
CA SER A 493 8.49 -23.79 -8.83
C SER A 493 7.05 -23.89 -8.30
N PHE A 494 6.93 -24.20 -7.01
CA PHE A 494 5.65 -24.38 -6.32
C PHE A 494 5.59 -23.45 -5.09
N PRO A 495 5.30 -22.13 -5.28
CA PRO A 495 5.19 -21.21 -4.17
C PRO A 495 3.97 -21.52 -3.30
N ILE A 496 4.18 -21.54 -1.99
CA ILE A 496 3.17 -21.68 -0.95
C ILE A 496 3.40 -20.55 0.05
N GLY A 497 2.37 -19.77 0.37
CA GLY A 497 2.44 -18.66 1.31
C GLY A 497 1.34 -18.70 2.34
N ILE A 498 1.61 -18.18 3.53
CA ILE A 498 0.64 -17.96 4.58
C ILE A 498 0.98 -16.69 5.35
N THR A 499 -0.02 -15.82 5.54
CA THR A 499 0.02 -14.69 6.45
C THR A 499 -0.96 -14.94 7.59
N TYR A 500 -0.58 -14.69 8.83
CA TYR A 500 -1.43 -14.90 9.99
C TYR A 500 -1.23 -13.84 11.07
N ASP A 501 -2.32 -13.16 11.42
CA ASP A 501 -2.39 -12.22 12.54
C ASP A 501 -2.66 -13.00 13.82
N PHE A 502 -1.60 -13.34 14.55
CA PHE A 502 -1.70 -14.28 15.67
C PHE A 502 -1.91 -13.61 17.03
N LEU A 503 -1.73 -12.29 17.15
CA LEU A 503 -1.85 -11.55 18.40
C LEU A 503 -2.54 -10.19 18.20
N GLY A 504 -3.54 -9.89 19.03
CA GLY A 504 -4.14 -8.58 19.20
C GLY A 504 -4.94 -8.08 17.99
N ARG A 505 -5.54 -6.90 18.19
CA ARG A 505 -6.17 -6.08 17.15
C ARG A 505 -5.56 -4.70 17.26
N SER A 506 -4.73 -4.33 16.31
CA SER A 506 -3.86 -3.16 16.48
C SER A 506 -4.63 -1.84 16.55
N GLU A 507 -4.24 -0.99 17.50
CA GLU A 507 -4.61 0.44 17.56
C GLU A 507 -3.78 1.29 16.60
N ILE A 508 -2.79 0.70 15.90
CA ILE A 508 -1.84 1.40 15.02
C ILE A 508 -2.07 1.03 13.57
N ASP A 509 -2.20 -0.26 13.28
CA ASP A 509 -2.42 -0.80 11.94
C ASP A 509 -3.76 -1.54 11.88
N GLN A 510 -4.70 -1.01 11.09
CA GLN A 510 -6.04 -1.56 10.97
C GLN A 510 -6.07 -2.98 10.40
N THR A 511 -5.03 -3.39 9.70
CA THR A 511 -4.97 -4.70 9.04
C THR A 511 -4.54 -5.83 9.97
N MET A 512 -3.82 -5.54 11.06
CA MET A 512 -3.39 -6.54 12.03
C MET A 512 -4.53 -6.88 13.01
N ASN A 513 -5.27 -7.93 12.71
CA ASN A 513 -6.46 -8.36 13.48
C ASN A 513 -6.35 -9.85 13.83
N HIS A 514 -6.23 -10.17 15.12
CA HIS A 514 -6.09 -11.55 15.58
C HIS A 514 -7.12 -12.51 14.98
N GLY A 515 -6.63 -13.62 14.43
CA GLY A 515 -7.45 -14.68 13.85
C GLY A 515 -7.77 -14.48 12.37
N THR A 516 -7.23 -13.44 11.72
CA THR A 516 -7.33 -13.23 10.28
C THR A 516 -6.03 -13.55 9.56
N GLY A 517 -6.11 -13.70 8.26
CA GLY A 517 -4.97 -13.95 7.42
C GLY A 517 -5.37 -14.45 6.03
N ASN A 518 -4.40 -14.94 5.31
CA ASN A 518 -4.61 -15.54 3.99
C ASN A 518 -3.59 -16.65 3.73
N PHE A 519 -3.89 -17.49 2.77
CA PHE A 519 -2.93 -18.46 2.26
C PHE A 519 -2.98 -18.49 0.74
N SER A 520 -1.87 -18.90 0.13
CA SER A 520 -1.76 -19.09 -1.30
C SER A 520 -0.95 -20.33 -1.63
N PHE A 521 -1.24 -20.95 -2.75
CA PHE A 521 -0.37 -21.92 -3.36
C PHE A 521 -0.48 -21.84 -4.88
N GLY A 522 0.62 -22.15 -5.58
CA GLY A 522 0.65 -22.01 -7.01
C GLY A 522 1.68 -22.91 -7.68
N VAL A 523 1.69 -22.83 -9.00
CA VAL A 523 2.71 -23.37 -9.88
C VAL A 523 3.21 -22.24 -10.76
N SER A 524 4.51 -22.04 -10.79
CA SER A 524 5.16 -21.04 -11.65
C SER A 524 6.17 -21.74 -12.56
N ALA A 525 6.16 -21.39 -13.84
CA ALA A 525 7.06 -21.89 -14.85
C ALA A 525 7.85 -20.71 -15.43
N THR A 526 9.19 -20.80 -15.38
CA THR A 526 10.09 -19.80 -15.96
C THR A 526 10.79 -20.41 -17.17
N TYR A 527 10.56 -19.83 -18.35
CA TYR A 527 11.18 -20.28 -19.59
C TYR A 527 12.14 -19.22 -20.12
N ARG A 528 13.40 -19.65 -20.40
CA ARG A 528 14.48 -18.78 -20.89
C ARG A 528 14.73 -17.55 -20.01
N THR A 529 14.40 -17.60 -18.73
CA THR A 529 14.53 -16.49 -17.77
C THR A 529 13.70 -15.24 -18.06
N THR A 530 13.07 -15.13 -19.21
CA THR A 530 12.30 -13.95 -19.66
C THR A 530 10.80 -14.17 -19.69
N TRP A 531 10.33 -15.42 -19.79
CA TRP A 531 8.93 -15.78 -19.75
C TRP A 531 8.57 -16.39 -18.41
N ILE A 532 7.56 -15.86 -17.75
CA ILE A 532 6.99 -16.41 -16.52
C ILE A 532 5.51 -16.69 -16.76
N ALA A 533 5.08 -17.91 -16.47
CA ALA A 533 3.67 -18.27 -16.45
C ALA A 533 3.33 -18.88 -15.09
N ALA A 534 2.27 -18.40 -14.43
CA ALA A 534 1.89 -18.88 -13.12
C ALA A 534 0.37 -19.10 -13.01
N ILE A 535 -0.02 -20.10 -12.23
CA ILE A 535 -1.38 -20.31 -11.76
C ILE A 535 -1.30 -20.32 -10.24
N THR A 536 -2.11 -19.47 -9.58
CA THR A 536 -2.09 -19.33 -8.13
C THR A 536 -3.53 -19.31 -7.59
N TYR A 537 -3.80 -20.14 -6.60
CA TYR A 537 -4.98 -20.05 -5.76
C TYR A 537 -4.63 -19.25 -4.51
N LYS A 538 -5.45 -18.25 -4.16
CA LYS A 538 -5.34 -17.48 -2.93
C LYS A 538 -6.69 -17.37 -2.25
N ASP A 539 -6.72 -17.54 -0.93
CA ASP A 539 -7.92 -17.40 -0.13
C ASP A 539 -7.63 -16.73 1.21
N TYR A 540 -8.67 -16.15 1.79
CA TYR A 540 -8.62 -15.42 3.06
C TYR A 540 -9.35 -16.23 4.12
N PHE A 541 -8.82 -16.28 5.32
CA PHE A 541 -9.43 -16.97 6.44
C PHE A 541 -9.67 -16.04 7.63
N GLY A 542 -10.47 -16.52 8.57
CA GLY A 542 -11.03 -15.74 9.67
C GLY A 542 -12.50 -15.40 9.42
N LYS A 543 -13.18 -14.98 10.47
CA LYS A 543 -14.59 -14.62 10.37
C LYS A 543 -14.74 -13.34 9.54
N ALA A 544 -15.67 -13.32 8.58
CA ALA A 544 -16.04 -12.11 7.86
C ALA A 544 -16.55 -11.04 8.83
N ASP A 545 -15.97 -9.86 8.76
CA ASP A 545 -16.31 -8.72 9.60
C ASP A 545 -16.03 -7.42 8.84
N VAL A 546 -16.96 -6.49 8.85
CA VAL A 546 -16.89 -5.25 8.07
C VAL A 546 -15.71 -4.34 8.43
N SER A 547 -15.15 -4.49 9.63
CA SER A 547 -14.07 -3.65 10.14
C SER A 547 -12.75 -4.41 10.36
N LEU A 548 -12.84 -5.73 10.62
CA LEU A 548 -11.69 -6.53 11.01
C LEU A 548 -11.23 -7.49 9.89
N ASN A 549 -12.16 -7.93 9.01
CA ASN A 549 -11.85 -8.81 7.89
C ASN A 549 -12.82 -8.55 6.71
N PRO A 550 -12.75 -7.35 6.10
CA PRO A 550 -13.72 -6.91 5.09
C PRO A 550 -13.54 -7.56 3.72
N ILE A 551 -12.50 -8.35 3.52
CA ILE A 551 -12.20 -9.07 2.27
C ILE A 551 -12.14 -10.59 2.47
N ALA A 552 -12.76 -11.09 3.54
CA ALA A 552 -12.74 -12.53 3.90
C ALA A 552 -13.28 -13.46 2.80
N ASP A 553 -14.08 -12.96 1.88
CA ASP A 553 -14.71 -13.71 0.79
C ASP A 553 -14.12 -13.42 -0.61
N ARG A 554 -12.97 -12.72 -0.67
CA ARG A 554 -12.30 -12.34 -1.92
C ARG A 554 -11.30 -13.40 -2.44
N GLY A 555 -11.51 -14.68 -2.12
CA GLY A 555 -10.68 -15.76 -2.64
C GLY A 555 -10.76 -15.88 -4.16
N TYR A 556 -9.63 -16.19 -4.80
CA TYR A 556 -9.52 -16.27 -6.25
C TYR A 556 -8.53 -17.31 -6.75
N LEU A 557 -8.73 -17.71 -8.00
CA LEU A 557 -7.75 -18.41 -8.82
C LEU A 557 -7.22 -17.43 -9.87
N SER A 558 -5.90 -17.24 -9.94
CA SER A 558 -5.26 -16.39 -10.93
C SER A 558 -4.48 -17.19 -11.98
N LEU A 559 -4.47 -16.67 -13.19
CA LEU A 559 -3.53 -17.01 -14.26
C LEU A 559 -2.73 -15.77 -14.61
N ASN A 560 -1.41 -15.91 -14.68
CA ASN A 560 -0.49 -14.84 -15.03
C ASN A 560 0.46 -15.30 -16.14
N LEU A 561 0.77 -14.40 -17.06
CA LEU A 561 1.77 -14.57 -18.12
C LEU A 561 2.56 -13.28 -18.27
N GLN A 562 3.87 -13.35 -18.04
CA GLN A 562 4.79 -12.21 -18.11
C GLN A 562 5.91 -12.47 -19.10
N HIS A 563 6.36 -11.42 -19.79
CA HIS A 563 7.54 -11.44 -20.62
C HIS A 563 8.33 -10.14 -20.49
N THR A 564 9.65 -10.26 -20.33
CA THR A 564 10.59 -9.12 -20.32
C THR A 564 11.50 -9.16 -21.56
N PHE A 565 11.54 -8.03 -22.26
CA PHE A 565 12.32 -7.82 -23.48
C PHE A 565 13.65 -7.13 -23.20
#